data_8f86da0dab9acbbeb3ca146fb914b505
#
_entry.id   8f86da0dab9acbbeb3ca146fb914b505
#
_cell.length_a   1.000
_cell.length_b   1.000
_cell.length_c   1.000
_cell.angle_alpha   90.00
_cell.angle_beta   90.00
_cell.angle_gamma   90.00
#
_symmetry.space_group_name_H-M   'P 1'
#
loop_
_entity.id
_entity.type
_entity.pdbx_description
1 polymer ?
#
loop_
_entity_poly.entity_id
_entity_poly.type
_entity_poly.pdbx_seq_one_letter_code
_entity_poly.pdbx_strand_id
1 'polypeptide(L)'
;KQLSPVIYLNEDTHQHQSLKKILLGNLKGNGYYQDAGSDINNIMSHIKPIEGEMIVNGESILKEFYQENEWRYAISGLATELKSKPWLYEIDYKNKTILENQNLKSKEYYSLKISPSDIRYIFVKSDSDIPNMVNFIQTNLDYYPSSDIKILLSRIMSFETITRDI
;
A
#
# COMPACT_ATOMS: atom_id res chain seq x y z
N LYS A 1 4.62 3.65 -13.29
CA LYS A 1 4.08 3.33 -11.94
C LYS A 1 3.70 1.87 -11.95
N GLN A 2 4.40 1.06 -11.17
CA GLN A 2 4.15 -0.38 -11.11
C GLN A 2 3.30 -0.67 -9.87
N LEU A 3 1.99 -0.53 -10.02
CA LEU A 3 1.02 -1.09 -9.10
C LEU A 3 0.77 -2.55 -9.52
N SER A 4 0.86 -3.46 -8.56
CA SER A 4 0.59 -4.87 -8.79
C SER A 4 -0.48 -5.38 -7.82
N PRO A 5 -1.35 -6.29 -8.25
CA PRO A 5 -2.33 -6.88 -7.36
C PRO A 5 -1.64 -7.73 -6.29
N VAL A 6 -2.24 -7.81 -5.12
CA VAL A 6 -1.81 -8.70 -4.06
C VAL A 6 -2.23 -10.13 -4.38
N ILE A 7 -1.33 -11.07 -4.15
CA ILE A 7 -1.58 -12.51 -4.27
C ILE A 7 -1.99 -13.05 -2.90
N TYR A 8 -3.19 -13.60 -2.80
CA TYR A 8 -3.69 -14.17 -1.55
C TYR A 8 -3.40 -15.66 -1.51
N LEU A 9 -2.75 -16.11 -0.45
CA LEU A 9 -2.38 -17.52 -0.25
C LEU A 9 -3.02 -18.05 1.04
N ASN A 10 -3.56 -19.25 0.93
CA ASN A 10 -3.97 -20.01 2.10
C ASN A 10 -2.74 -20.66 2.75
N GLU A 11 -2.61 -20.56 4.07
CA GLU A 11 -1.45 -21.07 4.84
C GLU A 11 -1.26 -22.58 4.69
N ASP A 12 -2.33 -23.33 4.46
CA ASP A 12 -2.31 -24.80 4.33
C ASP A 12 -1.92 -25.27 2.92
N THR A 13 -1.68 -24.36 1.96
CA THR A 13 -1.36 -24.74 0.59
C THR A 13 0.11 -25.07 0.37
N HIS A 14 0.36 -25.95 -0.61
CA HIS A 14 1.73 -26.25 -1.04
C HIS A 14 2.49 -25.02 -1.54
N GLN A 15 1.78 -24.04 -2.15
CA GLN A 15 2.36 -22.78 -2.61
C GLN A 15 2.90 -21.97 -1.44
N HIS A 16 2.12 -21.80 -0.37
CA HIS A 16 2.57 -21.11 0.84
C HIS A 16 3.77 -21.82 1.47
N GLN A 17 3.73 -23.14 1.61
CA GLN A 17 4.82 -23.92 2.17
C GLN A 17 6.10 -23.82 1.32
N SER A 18 6.00 -23.82 0.01
CA SER A 18 7.12 -23.65 -0.90
C SER A 18 7.75 -22.26 -0.81
N LEU A 19 6.93 -21.19 -0.79
CA LEU A 19 7.40 -19.83 -0.62
C LEU A 19 8.06 -19.61 0.74
N LYS A 20 7.50 -20.18 1.81
CA LYS A 20 8.09 -20.16 3.15
C LYS A 20 9.47 -20.82 3.17
N LYS A 21 9.65 -21.94 2.50
CA LYS A 21 10.97 -22.62 2.37
C LYS A 21 11.97 -21.76 1.60
N ILE A 22 11.55 -21.16 0.49
CA ILE A 22 12.38 -20.26 -0.33
C ILE A 22 12.83 -19.05 0.50
N LEU A 23 11.91 -18.41 1.21
CA LEU A 23 12.19 -17.27 2.06
C LEU A 23 13.17 -17.61 3.18
N LEU A 24 12.93 -18.70 3.91
CA LEU A 24 13.79 -19.15 5.00
C LEU A 24 15.18 -19.60 4.49
N GLY A 25 15.25 -20.19 3.30
CA GLY A 25 16.50 -20.57 2.64
C GLY A 25 17.32 -19.34 2.27
N ASN A 26 16.68 -18.32 1.73
CA ASN A 26 17.31 -17.06 1.36
C ASN A 26 17.87 -16.31 2.58
N LEU A 27 17.10 -16.25 3.66
CA LEU A 27 17.52 -15.61 4.92
C LEU A 27 18.71 -16.31 5.58
N LYS A 28 18.86 -17.61 5.39
CA LYS A 28 19.99 -18.42 5.94
C LYS A 28 21.26 -18.34 5.12
N GLY A 29 21.26 -17.61 4.01
CA GLY A 29 22.47 -17.47 3.17
C GLY A 29 22.93 -18.74 2.46
N ASN A 30 22.06 -19.75 2.33
CA ASN A 30 22.35 -20.99 1.61
C ASN A 30 22.35 -20.77 0.09
N GLY A 31 23.31 -20.06 -0.40
CA GLY A 31 23.84 -19.84 -1.75
C GLY A 31 22.98 -20.01 -3.02
N TYR A 32 21.95 -20.82 -2.98
CA TYR A 32 21.11 -21.15 -4.14
C TYR A 32 20.25 -19.99 -4.66
N TYR A 33 20.05 -18.93 -3.88
CA TYR A 33 19.12 -17.82 -4.19
C TYR A 33 19.75 -16.44 -4.05
N GLN A 34 21.08 -16.32 -4.02
CA GLN A 34 21.73 -15.01 -3.82
C GLN A 34 21.36 -14.01 -4.93
N ASP A 35 21.26 -14.49 -6.17
CA ASP A 35 20.88 -13.64 -7.30
C ASP A 35 19.37 -13.39 -7.41
N ALA A 36 18.55 -14.27 -6.83
CA ALA A 36 17.09 -14.15 -6.81
C ALA A 36 16.54 -13.40 -5.60
N GLY A 37 17.39 -12.92 -4.68
CA GLY A 37 16.97 -12.32 -3.42
C GLY A 37 16.06 -11.10 -3.60
N SER A 38 16.36 -10.26 -4.59
CA SER A 38 15.55 -9.08 -4.89
C SER A 38 14.17 -9.47 -5.46
N ASP A 39 14.12 -10.45 -6.34
CA ASP A 39 12.88 -10.91 -6.98
C ASP A 39 11.98 -11.64 -5.99
N ILE A 40 12.57 -12.45 -5.12
CA ILE A 40 11.83 -13.11 -4.03
C ILE A 40 11.21 -12.07 -3.09
N ASN A 41 11.96 -11.04 -2.71
CA ASN A 41 11.46 -9.97 -1.86
C ASN A 41 10.32 -9.20 -2.52
N ASN A 42 10.40 -8.97 -3.83
CA ASN A 42 9.32 -8.37 -4.61
C ASN A 42 8.05 -9.22 -4.58
N ILE A 43 8.18 -10.50 -4.84
CA ILE A 43 7.05 -11.44 -4.79
C ILE A 43 6.46 -11.45 -3.39
N MET A 44 7.29 -11.57 -2.36
CA MET A 44 6.84 -11.63 -0.96
C MET A 44 6.13 -10.34 -0.51
N SER A 45 6.54 -9.17 -1.02
CA SER A 45 5.87 -7.91 -0.70
C SER A 45 4.44 -7.81 -1.25
N HIS A 46 4.08 -8.67 -2.22
CA HIS A 46 2.75 -8.74 -2.83
C HIS A 46 1.95 -9.97 -2.39
N ILE A 47 2.43 -10.72 -1.41
CA ILE A 47 1.71 -11.86 -0.86
C ILE A 47 1.04 -11.48 0.45
N LYS A 48 -0.17 -11.98 0.66
CA LYS A 48 -0.96 -11.83 1.86
C LYS A 48 -1.70 -13.14 2.16
N PRO A 49 -1.91 -13.53 3.42
CA PRO A 49 -2.80 -14.65 3.75
C PRO A 49 -4.23 -14.32 3.29
N ILE A 50 -5.01 -15.35 2.97
CA ILE A 50 -6.44 -15.19 2.63
C ILE A 50 -7.20 -14.60 3.80
N GLU A 51 -6.89 -15.10 5.01
CA GLU A 51 -7.50 -14.66 6.27
C GLU A 51 -6.45 -14.58 7.37
N GLY A 52 -6.75 -13.86 8.43
CA GLY A 52 -5.85 -13.73 9.58
C GLY A 52 -6.40 -12.78 10.63
N GLU A 53 -5.73 -12.74 11.77
CA GLU A 53 -6.07 -11.81 12.84
C GLU A 53 -5.63 -10.39 12.49
N MET A 54 -6.53 -9.44 12.77
CA MET A 54 -6.29 -8.01 12.60
C MET A 54 -6.73 -7.28 13.88
N ILE A 55 -5.94 -6.31 14.33
CA ILE A 55 -6.30 -5.46 15.46
C ILE A 55 -7.10 -4.26 14.95
N VAL A 56 -8.34 -4.16 15.38
CA VAL A 56 -9.24 -3.04 15.09
C VAL A 56 -9.68 -2.43 16.42
N ASN A 57 -9.39 -1.16 16.63
CA ASN A 57 -9.70 -0.43 17.88
C ASN A 57 -9.18 -1.13 19.16
N GLY A 58 -8.07 -1.86 19.06
CA GLY A 58 -7.45 -2.58 20.18
C GLY A 58 -7.97 -4.01 20.39
N GLU A 59 -8.94 -4.46 19.62
CA GLU A 59 -9.47 -5.83 19.66
C GLU A 59 -8.95 -6.65 18.48
N SER A 60 -8.60 -7.93 18.75
CA SER A 60 -8.24 -8.87 17.68
C SER A 60 -9.50 -9.43 17.04
N ILE A 61 -9.63 -9.28 15.73
CA ILE A 61 -10.72 -9.83 14.94
C ILE A 61 -10.15 -10.70 13.82
N LEU A 62 -10.83 -11.81 13.50
CA LEU A 62 -10.53 -12.58 12.30
C LEU A 62 -11.09 -11.85 11.09
N LYS A 63 -10.25 -11.65 10.07
CA LYS A 63 -10.64 -10.96 8.85
C LYS A 63 -10.23 -11.75 7.60
N GLU A 64 -11.13 -11.81 6.62
CA GLU A 64 -10.83 -12.27 5.27
C GLU A 64 -10.16 -11.16 4.47
N PHE A 65 -8.85 -11.25 4.30
CA PHE A 65 -8.07 -10.22 3.58
C PHE A 65 -8.30 -10.26 2.07
N TYR A 66 -8.66 -11.41 1.53
CA TYR A 66 -8.86 -11.56 0.08
C TYR A 66 -9.97 -10.64 -0.47
N GLN A 67 -10.94 -10.25 0.36
CA GLN A 67 -12.01 -9.33 -0.01
C GLN A 67 -11.53 -7.89 -0.25
N GLU A 68 -10.30 -7.56 0.18
CA GLU A 68 -9.76 -6.20 0.02
C GLU A 68 -9.42 -5.87 -1.43
N ASN A 69 -9.21 -6.88 -2.30
CA ASN A 69 -8.76 -6.68 -3.69
C ASN A 69 -7.60 -5.68 -3.77
N GLU A 70 -6.64 -5.83 -2.88
CA GLU A 70 -5.58 -4.85 -2.65
C GLU A 70 -4.59 -4.79 -3.81
N TRP A 71 -4.20 -3.58 -4.16
CA TRP A 71 -3.10 -3.30 -5.07
C TRP A 71 -1.98 -2.61 -4.31
N ARG A 72 -0.75 -3.08 -4.47
CA ARG A 72 0.42 -2.52 -3.80
C ARG A 72 1.39 -1.89 -4.77
N TYR A 73 1.96 -0.77 -4.33
CA TYR A 73 3.19 -0.23 -4.85
C TYR A 73 4.32 -0.66 -3.91
N ALA A 74 5.04 -1.71 -4.30
CA ALA A 74 6.21 -2.15 -3.57
C ALA A 74 7.48 -1.72 -4.31
N ILE A 75 8.46 -1.29 -3.54
CA ILE A 75 9.74 -0.88 -4.07
C ILE A 75 10.55 -2.14 -4.30
N SER A 76 10.71 -2.48 -5.57
CA SER A 76 11.47 -3.65 -5.96
C SER A 76 12.98 -3.45 -5.80
N GLY A 77 13.68 -4.49 -5.33
CA GLY A 77 15.08 -4.86 -5.56
C GLY A 77 16.21 -3.81 -5.50
N LEU A 78 15.94 -2.57 -5.83
CA LEU A 78 16.85 -1.44 -5.78
C LEU A 78 17.12 -0.92 -4.35
N ALA A 79 16.52 -1.54 -3.36
CA ALA A 79 16.66 -1.15 -1.95
C ALA A 79 18.10 -1.30 -1.41
N THR A 80 18.97 -1.99 -2.11
CA THR A 80 20.41 -2.09 -1.76
C THR A 80 21.16 -0.78 -2.02
N GLU A 81 20.77 -0.02 -3.03
CA GLU A 81 21.30 1.32 -3.30
C GLU A 81 20.64 2.40 -2.42
N LEU A 82 19.42 2.15 -2.03
CA LEU A 82 18.56 3.10 -1.35
C LEU A 82 18.50 2.69 0.13
N LYS A 83 19.26 3.28 0.96
CA LYS A 83 19.39 3.23 2.43
C LYS A 83 18.13 2.93 3.28
N SER A 84 17.07 2.35 2.71
CA SER A 84 15.85 1.96 3.42
C SER A 84 15.55 0.47 3.21
N LYS A 85 15.04 -0.18 4.25
CA LYS A 85 14.65 -1.59 4.22
C LYS A 85 13.21 -1.69 3.70
N PRO A 86 12.90 -2.64 2.80
CA PRO A 86 11.53 -2.86 2.32
C PRO A 86 10.59 -3.40 3.40
N TRP A 87 11.14 -3.88 4.52
CA TRP A 87 10.39 -4.33 5.71
C TRP A 87 11.18 -4.00 6.96
N LEU A 88 10.49 -3.96 8.09
CA LEU A 88 11.08 -3.83 9.41
C LEU A 88 10.84 -5.13 10.20
N TYR A 89 11.83 -5.52 11.00
CA TYR A 89 11.59 -6.52 12.03
C TYR A 89 10.65 -5.96 13.08
N GLU A 90 9.92 -6.83 13.77
CA GLU A 90 8.95 -6.43 14.80
C GLU A 90 9.57 -5.52 15.87
N ILE A 91 10.80 -5.80 16.30
CA ILE A 91 11.53 -5.00 17.27
C ILE A 91 11.82 -3.57 16.75
N ASP A 92 12.18 -3.45 15.47
CA ASP A 92 12.44 -2.16 14.81
C ASP A 92 11.13 -1.39 14.61
N TYR A 93 10.05 -2.08 14.24
CA TYR A 93 8.72 -1.50 14.07
C TYR A 93 8.16 -0.92 15.37
N LYS A 94 8.40 -1.58 16.51
CA LYS A 94 8.00 -1.10 17.84
C LYS A 94 8.85 0.11 18.32
N ASN A 95 9.99 0.35 17.70
CA ASN A 95 10.83 1.51 17.99
C ASN A 95 10.35 2.72 17.17
N LYS A 96 9.68 3.68 17.84
CA LYS A 96 9.10 4.87 17.19
C LYS A 96 10.12 5.66 16.37
N THR A 97 11.33 5.84 16.88
CA THR A 97 12.39 6.61 16.20
C THR A 97 12.83 5.92 14.91
N ILE A 98 13.00 4.59 14.93
CA ILE A 98 13.36 3.83 13.75
C ILE A 98 12.22 3.91 12.73
N LEU A 99 10.97 3.71 13.16
CA LEU A 99 9.79 3.76 12.30
C LEU A 99 9.64 5.15 11.64
N GLU A 100 9.74 6.23 12.39
CA GLU A 100 9.66 7.59 11.87
C GLU A 100 10.76 7.88 10.84
N ASN A 101 12.01 7.49 11.12
CA ASN A 101 13.11 7.64 10.19
C ASN A 101 12.89 6.85 8.89
N GLN A 102 12.34 5.63 8.95
CA GLN A 102 12.02 4.85 7.77
C GLN A 102 10.85 5.46 6.98
N ASN A 103 9.84 5.97 7.67
CA ASN A 103 8.72 6.67 7.04
C ASN A 103 9.18 7.94 6.31
N LEU A 104 10.07 8.72 6.90
CA LEU A 104 10.66 9.91 6.25
C LEU A 104 11.43 9.52 4.98
N LYS A 105 12.28 8.51 5.05
CA LYS A 105 13.02 8.00 3.88
C LYS A 105 12.08 7.48 2.80
N SER A 106 11.04 6.72 3.18
CA SER A 106 10.05 6.21 2.24
C SER A 106 9.30 7.35 1.56
N LYS A 107 8.93 8.40 2.30
CA LYS A 107 8.28 9.59 1.75
C LYS A 107 9.19 10.34 0.78
N GLU A 108 10.46 10.48 1.09
CA GLU A 108 11.42 11.24 0.28
C GLU A 108 11.74 10.51 -1.04
N TYR A 109 12.06 9.22 -0.97
CA TYR A 109 12.61 8.48 -2.12
C TYR A 109 11.58 7.65 -2.88
N TYR A 110 10.48 7.24 -2.22
CA TYR A 110 9.58 6.23 -2.75
C TYR A 110 8.12 6.65 -2.85
N SER A 111 7.83 7.92 -2.66
CA SER A 111 6.46 8.41 -2.82
C SER A 111 5.91 8.07 -4.19
N LEU A 112 4.75 7.43 -4.22
CA LEU A 112 3.99 7.25 -5.45
C LEU A 112 3.53 8.61 -5.95
N LYS A 113 4.04 9.04 -7.08
CA LYS A 113 3.63 10.31 -7.68
C LYS A 113 2.27 10.13 -8.35
N ILE A 114 1.27 10.78 -7.81
CA ILE A 114 -0.11 10.80 -8.31
C ILE A 114 -0.40 12.21 -8.82
N SER A 115 -0.99 12.31 -10.00
CA SER A 115 -1.46 13.55 -10.60
C SER A 115 -3.00 13.60 -10.59
N PRO A 116 -3.64 14.76 -10.77
CA PRO A 116 -5.09 14.85 -10.88
C PRO A 116 -5.70 13.92 -11.93
N SER A 117 -4.98 13.65 -13.04
CA SER A 117 -5.43 12.76 -14.09
C SER A 117 -5.48 11.27 -13.69
N ASP A 118 -4.69 10.88 -12.69
CA ASP A 118 -4.65 9.50 -12.18
C ASP A 118 -5.85 9.18 -11.27
N ILE A 119 -6.54 10.21 -10.74
CA ILE A 119 -7.65 10.07 -9.80
C ILE A 119 -8.96 10.01 -10.59
N ARG A 120 -9.70 8.93 -10.46
CA ARG A 120 -10.98 8.74 -11.17
C ARG A 120 -12.18 9.20 -10.33
N TYR A 121 -12.16 8.97 -9.03
CA TYR A 121 -13.21 9.36 -8.09
C TYR A 121 -12.60 9.77 -6.76
N ILE A 122 -13.24 10.71 -6.09
CA ILE A 122 -12.98 11.09 -4.70
C ILE A 122 -14.28 10.91 -3.94
N PHE A 123 -14.28 9.98 -2.97
CA PHE A 123 -15.46 9.73 -2.15
C PHE A 123 -15.31 10.43 -0.81
N VAL A 124 -16.33 11.19 -0.43
CA VAL A 124 -16.49 11.78 0.90
C VAL A 124 -17.68 11.13 1.60
N LYS A 125 -17.76 11.27 2.92
CA LYS A 125 -18.81 10.62 3.70
C LYS A 125 -20.19 11.22 3.41
N SER A 126 -20.30 12.56 3.44
CA SER A 126 -21.55 13.30 3.31
C SER A 126 -21.41 14.44 2.30
N ASP A 127 -22.55 14.97 1.84
CA ASP A 127 -22.57 16.13 0.95
C ASP A 127 -21.94 17.37 1.59
N SER A 128 -22.08 17.51 2.92
CA SER A 128 -21.45 18.60 3.69
C SER A 128 -19.91 18.58 3.70
N ASP A 129 -19.28 17.45 3.38
CA ASP A 129 -17.83 17.33 3.30
C ASP A 129 -17.27 17.80 1.94
N ILE A 130 -18.12 17.89 0.91
CA ILE A 130 -17.71 18.28 -0.45
C ILE A 130 -17.04 19.67 -0.46
N PRO A 131 -17.58 20.73 0.16
CA PRO A 131 -16.94 22.04 0.15
C PRO A 131 -15.53 22.02 0.77
N ASN A 132 -15.33 21.27 1.85
CA ASN A 132 -14.04 21.13 2.48
C ASN A 132 -13.01 20.44 1.56
N MET A 133 -13.43 19.39 0.85
CA MET A 133 -12.60 18.71 -0.13
C MET A 133 -12.26 19.61 -1.33
N VAL A 134 -13.22 20.38 -1.82
CA VAL A 134 -13.02 21.38 -2.89
C VAL A 134 -11.95 22.40 -2.47
N ASN A 135 -12.11 23.00 -1.28
CA ASN A 135 -11.15 23.96 -0.75
C ASN A 135 -9.75 23.35 -0.59
N PHE A 136 -9.67 22.11 -0.06
CA PHE A 136 -8.40 21.40 0.08
C PHE A 136 -7.69 21.22 -1.28
N ILE A 137 -8.41 20.77 -2.30
CA ILE A 137 -7.85 20.58 -3.64
C ILE A 137 -7.37 21.89 -4.22
N GLN A 138 -8.18 22.93 -4.16
CA GLN A 138 -7.84 24.25 -4.71
C GLN A 138 -6.63 24.88 -4.01
N THR A 139 -6.49 24.68 -2.70
CA THR A 139 -5.37 25.24 -1.93
C THR A 139 -4.07 24.45 -2.10
N ASN A 140 -4.15 23.12 -2.19
CA ASN A 140 -2.95 22.28 -2.16
C ASN A 140 -2.48 21.79 -3.52
N LEU A 141 -3.29 21.93 -4.58
CA LEU A 141 -2.98 21.48 -5.93
C LEU A 141 -3.00 22.63 -6.95
N ASP A 142 -2.87 23.86 -6.50
CA ASP A 142 -2.89 25.08 -7.33
C ASP A 142 -1.78 25.15 -8.37
N TYR A 143 -0.72 24.36 -8.19
CA TYR A 143 0.39 24.24 -9.15
C TYR A 143 0.07 23.37 -10.38
N TYR A 144 -1.07 22.68 -10.42
CA TYR A 144 -1.55 21.97 -11.60
C TYR A 144 -2.37 22.89 -12.53
N PRO A 145 -2.48 22.57 -13.84
CA PRO A 145 -3.34 23.32 -14.74
C PRO A 145 -4.78 23.41 -14.25
N SER A 146 -5.40 24.60 -14.37
CA SER A 146 -6.79 24.85 -13.93
C SER A 146 -7.80 23.89 -14.55
N SER A 147 -7.57 23.45 -15.81
CA SER A 147 -8.39 22.41 -16.46
C SER A 147 -8.40 21.11 -15.69
N ASP A 148 -7.23 20.66 -15.23
CA ASP A 148 -7.06 19.39 -14.54
C ASP A 148 -7.71 19.43 -13.15
N ILE A 149 -7.58 20.57 -12.46
CA ILE A 149 -8.25 20.81 -11.18
C ILE A 149 -9.77 20.81 -11.35
N LYS A 150 -10.32 21.46 -12.38
CA LYS A 150 -11.76 21.46 -12.64
C LYS A 150 -12.28 20.04 -12.91
N ILE A 151 -11.55 19.24 -13.68
CA ILE A 151 -11.90 17.83 -13.91
C ILE A 151 -11.85 17.05 -12.60
N LEU A 152 -10.81 17.24 -11.78
CA LEU A 152 -10.69 16.56 -10.49
C LEU A 152 -11.84 16.90 -9.56
N LEU A 153 -12.23 18.17 -9.46
CA LEU A 153 -13.36 18.64 -8.65
C LEU A 153 -14.70 18.00 -9.08
N SER A 154 -14.90 17.79 -10.38
CA SER A 154 -16.09 17.12 -10.90
C SER A 154 -16.17 15.61 -10.58
N ARG A 155 -15.12 15.04 -10.02
CA ARG A 155 -15.04 13.63 -9.61
C ARG A 155 -15.32 13.39 -8.14
N ILE A 156 -15.67 14.45 -7.39
CA ILE A 156 -16.03 14.34 -5.97
C ILE A 156 -17.47 13.86 -5.86
N MET A 157 -17.68 12.82 -5.07
CA MET A 157 -18.99 12.20 -4.80
C MET A 157 -19.11 11.90 -3.31
N SER A 158 -20.32 12.02 -2.75
CA SER A 158 -20.57 11.57 -1.38
C SER A 158 -21.21 10.19 -1.36
N PHE A 159 -20.87 9.39 -0.34
CA PHE A 159 -21.57 8.13 -0.10
C PHE A 159 -23.05 8.36 0.23
N GLU A 160 -23.38 9.50 0.84
CA GLU A 160 -24.75 9.89 1.15
C GLU A 160 -25.59 9.99 -0.13
N THR A 161 -25.09 10.67 -1.17
CA THR A 161 -25.78 10.75 -2.47
C THR A 161 -25.88 9.38 -3.14
N ILE A 162 -24.78 8.63 -3.21
CA ILE A 162 -24.76 7.31 -3.87
C ILE A 162 -25.78 6.37 -3.25
N THR A 163 -25.89 6.35 -1.91
CA THR A 163 -26.83 5.45 -1.20
C THR A 163 -28.29 5.86 -1.32
N ARG A 164 -28.58 7.11 -1.67
CA ARG A 164 -29.96 7.56 -1.94
C ARG A 164 -30.45 7.16 -3.34
N ASP A 165 -29.51 6.98 -4.27
CA ASP A 165 -29.81 6.70 -5.69
C ASP A 165 -29.88 5.20 -6.00
N ILE A 166 -29.61 4.31 -5.01
CA ILE A 166 -29.70 2.85 -5.08
C ILE A 166 -30.94 2.37 -4.31
#